data_ae6238fd7dcf4eccb3b413d153887e8a
#
_entry.id   ae6238fd7dcf4eccb3b413d153887e8a
#
_cell.length_a   1.000
_cell.length_b   1.000
_cell.length_c   1.000
_cell.angle_alpha   90.00
_cell.angle_beta   90.00
_cell.angle_gamma   90.00
#
_symmetry.space_group_name_H-M   'P 1'
#
loop_
_entity.id
_entity.type
_entity.pdbx_description
1 polymer ?
#
loop_
_entity_poly.entity_id
_entity_poly.type
_entity_poly.pdbx_seq_one_letter_code
_entity_poly.pdbx_strand_id
1 'polypeptide(L)'
;MNVEKFAGAELHVHVTGSISAALVPWWIHWLRELQPELVVNVSVTPAASRFVAVRALRHLANGAVWVDSWDDPDVPPEVNSGRSGASECFLVFPATLDTVMRLAQGRADSPALMMLQLTDAPLVIADTFPGSNEIVEDNVRTLKLRPNVAFAPRVSGVRASNRQTAEVGFNLPGALAVANRMRKEGRSGE
;
A
#
# COMPACT_ATOMS: atom_id res chain seq x y z
N MET A 1 -18.22 -6.44 -13.97
CA MET A 1 -18.11 -5.85 -12.61
C MET A 1 -17.82 -4.37 -12.79
N ASN A 2 -18.69 -3.52 -12.26
CA ASN A 2 -18.43 -2.07 -12.28
C ASN A 2 -17.40 -1.79 -11.16
N VAL A 3 -16.14 -1.59 -11.53
CA VAL A 3 -15.08 -1.31 -10.53
C VAL A 3 -15.10 0.18 -10.24
N GLU A 4 -15.18 0.52 -8.96
CA GLU A 4 -15.16 1.92 -8.51
C GLU A 4 -13.76 2.52 -8.75
N LYS A 5 -13.71 3.67 -9.44
CA LYS A 5 -12.48 4.45 -9.61
C LYS A 5 -12.07 5.06 -8.28
N PHE A 6 -10.78 5.32 -8.11
CA PHE A 6 -10.30 6.09 -6.96
C PHE A 6 -10.80 7.54 -7.06
N ALA A 7 -11.36 8.06 -5.99
CA ALA A 7 -11.99 9.40 -5.97
C ALA A 7 -10.99 10.56 -5.70
N GLY A 8 -9.70 10.32 -5.87
CA GLY A 8 -8.63 11.32 -5.72
C GLY A 8 -7.82 11.47 -7.00
N ALA A 9 -6.89 12.42 -6.99
CA ALA A 9 -6.00 12.72 -8.11
C ALA A 9 -4.63 12.01 -7.97
N GLU A 10 -4.22 11.67 -6.76
CA GLU A 10 -2.90 11.08 -6.50
C GLU A 10 -2.96 9.96 -5.46
N LEU A 11 -2.38 8.82 -5.80
CA LEU A 11 -2.33 7.60 -5.00
C LEU A 11 -0.88 7.15 -4.82
N HIS A 12 -0.50 6.77 -3.61
CA HIS A 12 0.79 6.14 -3.34
C HIS A 12 0.63 4.64 -3.05
N VAL A 13 1.39 3.81 -3.74
CA VAL A 13 1.42 2.35 -3.53
C VAL A 13 2.78 1.94 -2.93
N HIS A 14 2.77 1.50 -1.68
CA HIS A 14 3.95 0.94 -1.00
C HIS A 14 3.97 -0.59 -1.19
N VAL A 15 4.98 -1.08 -1.92
CA VAL A 15 5.12 -2.50 -2.29
C VAL A 15 6.09 -3.19 -1.35
N THR A 16 5.63 -4.23 -0.64
CA THR A 16 6.45 -4.96 0.33
C THR A 16 6.80 -6.38 -0.12
N GLY A 17 7.78 -7.03 0.55
CA GLY A 17 8.45 -8.24 0.12
C GLY A 17 7.61 -9.52 0.17
N SER A 18 6.46 -9.53 -0.45
CA SER A 18 5.60 -10.70 -0.68
C SER A 18 5.77 -11.23 -2.10
N ILE A 19 5.57 -12.54 -2.31
CA ILE A 19 5.49 -13.11 -3.67
C ILE A 19 4.41 -12.44 -4.53
N SER A 20 3.35 -11.91 -3.93
CA SER A 20 2.31 -11.16 -4.61
C SER A 20 2.82 -9.84 -5.20
N ALA A 21 3.99 -9.34 -4.78
CA ALA A 21 4.62 -8.18 -5.40
C ALA A 21 4.91 -8.38 -6.89
N ALA A 22 5.11 -9.62 -7.33
CA ALA A 22 5.28 -9.96 -8.75
C ALA A 22 4.05 -9.60 -9.62
N LEU A 23 2.87 -9.43 -9.02
CA LEU A 23 1.63 -9.06 -9.71
C LEU A 23 1.34 -7.55 -9.69
N VAL A 24 2.12 -6.78 -8.93
CA VAL A 24 1.92 -5.32 -8.82
C VAL A 24 2.04 -4.60 -10.16
N PRO A 25 2.99 -4.92 -11.06
CA PRO A 25 3.06 -4.29 -12.37
C PRO A 25 1.75 -4.39 -13.15
N TRP A 26 1.09 -5.55 -13.13
CA TRP A 26 -0.20 -5.74 -13.77
C TRP A 26 -1.29 -4.87 -13.13
N TRP A 27 -1.31 -4.77 -11.80
CA TRP A 27 -2.27 -3.91 -11.09
C TRP A 27 -2.06 -2.42 -11.36
N ILE A 28 -0.81 -1.96 -11.45
CA ILE A 28 -0.49 -0.57 -11.80
C ILE A 28 -0.95 -0.28 -13.25
N HIS A 29 -0.63 -1.17 -14.19
CA HIS A 29 -1.08 -1.04 -15.57
C HIS A 29 -2.62 -0.98 -15.66
N TRP A 30 -3.31 -1.92 -15.03
CA TRP A 30 -4.78 -1.95 -14.99
C TRP A 30 -5.36 -0.66 -14.39
N LEU A 31 -4.80 -0.16 -13.30
CA LEU A 31 -5.25 1.09 -12.66
C LEU A 31 -5.08 2.29 -13.60
N ARG A 32 -3.96 2.34 -14.31
CA ARG A 32 -3.66 3.39 -15.29
C ARG A 32 -4.58 3.34 -16.51
N GLU A 33 -5.00 2.15 -16.96
CA GLU A 33 -6.01 2.02 -18.02
C GLU A 33 -7.40 2.43 -17.53
N LEU A 34 -7.76 2.03 -16.31
CA LEU A 34 -9.04 2.39 -15.70
C LEU A 34 -9.17 3.89 -15.45
N GLN A 35 -8.07 4.55 -15.09
CA GLN A 35 -8.02 5.95 -14.65
C GLN A 35 -6.72 6.63 -15.12
N PRO A 36 -6.62 7.03 -16.41
CA PRO A 36 -5.39 7.59 -16.99
C PRO A 36 -4.89 8.87 -16.30
N GLU A 37 -5.79 9.67 -15.74
CA GLU A 37 -5.48 10.94 -15.06
C GLU A 37 -4.90 10.75 -13.65
N LEU A 38 -5.10 9.58 -13.05
CA LEU A 38 -4.63 9.30 -11.70
C LEU A 38 -3.09 9.26 -11.67
N VAL A 39 -2.48 10.08 -10.84
CA VAL A 39 -1.05 10.00 -10.55
C VAL A 39 -0.81 8.84 -9.58
N VAL A 40 0.05 7.92 -9.97
CA VAL A 40 0.41 6.74 -9.15
C VAL A 40 1.89 6.81 -8.80
N ASN A 41 2.18 7.08 -7.53
CA ASN A 41 3.52 6.98 -6.94
C ASN A 41 3.73 5.58 -6.39
N VAL A 42 4.97 5.09 -6.44
CA VAL A 42 5.29 3.74 -5.96
C VAL A 42 6.58 3.75 -5.15
N SER A 43 6.53 3.25 -3.93
CA SER A 43 7.73 2.90 -3.16
C SER A 43 7.86 1.38 -3.03
N VAL A 44 9.08 0.87 -3.13
CA VAL A 44 9.35 -0.56 -3.17
C VAL A 44 10.36 -0.91 -2.09
N THR A 45 10.01 -1.79 -1.14
CA THR A 45 11.01 -2.24 -0.16
C THR A 45 12.16 -3.00 -0.85
N PRO A 46 13.39 -2.98 -0.30
CA PRO A 46 14.49 -3.81 -0.81
C PRO A 46 14.14 -5.30 -0.90
N ALA A 47 13.29 -5.80 -0.01
CA ALA A 47 12.79 -7.17 -0.07
C ALA A 47 11.84 -7.39 -1.27
N ALA A 48 10.99 -6.40 -1.60
CA ALA A 48 10.06 -6.49 -2.72
C ALA A 48 10.78 -6.45 -4.08
N SER A 49 11.90 -5.75 -4.19
CA SER A 49 12.69 -5.70 -5.44
C SER A 49 13.24 -7.05 -5.90
N ARG A 50 13.18 -8.07 -5.02
CA ARG A 50 13.49 -9.47 -5.37
C ARG A 50 12.35 -10.16 -6.13
N PHE A 51 11.13 -9.62 -6.10
CA PHE A 51 9.93 -10.18 -6.73
C PHE A 51 9.42 -9.31 -7.88
N VAL A 52 9.74 -8.02 -7.88
CA VAL A 52 9.30 -7.07 -8.90
C VAL A 52 10.46 -6.18 -9.37
N ALA A 53 10.60 -6.03 -10.68
CA ALA A 53 11.59 -5.14 -11.22
C ALA A 53 11.15 -3.67 -11.05
N VAL A 54 11.89 -2.89 -10.26
CA VAL A 54 11.65 -1.45 -10.05
C VAL A 54 11.60 -0.70 -11.39
N ARG A 55 12.46 -1.08 -12.35
CA ARG A 55 12.45 -0.51 -13.70
C ARG A 55 11.10 -0.69 -14.41
N ALA A 56 10.44 -1.84 -14.26
CA ALA A 56 9.11 -2.06 -14.84
C ALA A 56 8.07 -1.11 -14.24
N LEU A 57 8.12 -0.90 -12.94
CA LEU A 57 7.22 0.04 -12.25
C LEU A 57 7.44 1.48 -12.70
N ARG A 58 8.70 1.90 -12.95
CA ARG A 58 9.02 3.23 -13.50
C ARG A 58 8.43 3.48 -14.89
N HIS A 59 8.20 2.42 -15.69
CA HIS A 59 7.53 2.55 -16.99
C HIS A 59 6.00 2.52 -16.90
N LEU A 60 5.46 1.85 -15.90
CA LEU A 60 4.01 1.68 -15.75
C LEU A 60 3.35 2.78 -14.93
N ALA A 61 4.02 3.23 -13.87
CA ALA A 61 3.59 4.37 -13.08
C ALA A 61 3.89 5.69 -13.80
N ASN A 62 3.12 6.74 -13.50
CA ASN A 62 3.32 8.09 -14.03
C ASN A 62 3.74 9.10 -12.94
N GLY A 63 3.86 8.65 -11.70
CA GLY A 63 4.39 9.39 -10.57
C GLY A 63 5.82 8.95 -10.22
N ALA A 64 6.30 9.36 -9.05
CA ALA A 64 7.61 8.97 -8.52
C ALA A 64 7.69 7.47 -8.21
N VAL A 65 8.81 6.83 -8.54
CA VAL A 65 9.08 5.42 -8.23
C VAL A 65 10.47 5.27 -7.63
N TRP A 66 10.55 4.79 -6.39
CA TRP A 66 11.78 4.70 -5.63
C TRP A 66 11.87 3.44 -4.76
N VAL A 67 13.09 3.06 -4.38
CA VAL A 67 13.33 1.97 -3.41
C VAL A 67 13.29 2.55 -1.99
N ASP A 68 12.63 1.86 -1.07
CA ASP A 68 12.49 2.27 0.33
C ASP A 68 13.81 2.11 1.10
N SER A 69 14.76 2.95 0.76
CA SER A 69 16.10 3.05 1.37
C SER A 69 16.51 4.51 1.42
N TRP A 70 17.11 4.94 2.52
CA TRP A 70 17.69 6.28 2.68
C TRP A 70 18.82 6.55 1.67
N ASP A 71 19.42 5.50 1.10
CA ASP A 71 20.49 5.59 0.11
C ASP A 71 19.97 5.70 -1.34
N ASP A 72 18.66 5.58 -1.58
CA ASP A 72 18.10 5.73 -2.91
C ASP A 72 17.96 7.20 -3.30
N PRO A 73 18.66 7.67 -4.35
CA PRO A 73 18.60 9.06 -4.79
C PRO A 73 17.24 9.48 -5.37
N ASP A 74 16.39 8.51 -5.71
CA ASP A 74 15.06 8.76 -6.27
C ASP A 74 13.98 8.96 -5.19
N VAL A 75 14.34 8.89 -3.89
CA VAL A 75 13.40 9.23 -2.79
C VAL A 75 13.04 10.72 -2.87
N PRO A 76 11.75 11.06 -2.98
CA PRO A 76 11.34 12.45 -3.08
C PRO A 76 11.79 13.29 -1.86
N PRO A 77 12.28 14.53 -2.05
CA PRO A 77 12.78 15.38 -0.95
C PRO A 77 11.74 15.62 0.15
N GLU A 78 10.47 15.72 -0.19
CA GLU A 78 9.36 15.87 0.76
C GLU A 78 9.23 14.66 1.68
N VAL A 79 9.46 13.46 1.19
CA VAL A 79 9.46 12.22 1.99
C VAL A 79 10.61 12.23 2.99
N ASN A 80 11.80 12.68 2.57
CA ASN A 80 12.96 12.83 3.46
C ASN A 80 12.71 13.84 4.59
N SER A 81 11.80 14.79 4.42
CA SER A 81 11.37 15.73 5.45
C SER A 81 10.12 15.30 6.23
N GLY A 82 9.71 14.04 6.10
CA GLY A 82 8.55 13.47 6.80
C GLY A 82 7.20 13.94 6.28
N ARG A 83 7.16 14.50 5.07
CA ARG A 83 5.90 14.90 4.43
C ARG A 83 5.42 13.83 3.46
N SER A 84 4.12 13.65 3.37
CA SER A 84 3.48 12.65 2.50
C SER A 84 3.34 13.07 1.03
N GLY A 85 3.91 14.23 0.65
CA GLY A 85 3.71 14.79 -0.69
C GLY A 85 2.25 15.18 -0.95
N ALA A 86 1.83 15.11 -2.21
CA ALA A 86 0.45 15.39 -2.63
C ALA A 86 -0.45 14.14 -2.62
N SER A 87 0.06 13.00 -2.18
CA SER A 87 -0.71 11.75 -2.19
C SER A 87 -1.91 11.80 -1.25
N GLU A 88 -3.09 11.59 -1.80
CA GLU A 88 -4.36 11.68 -1.11
C GLU A 88 -4.81 10.37 -0.45
N CYS A 89 -4.10 9.29 -0.71
CA CYS A 89 -4.26 7.98 -0.10
C CYS A 89 -3.00 7.15 -0.26
N PHE A 90 -2.75 6.28 0.71
CA PHE A 90 -1.65 5.33 0.71
C PHE A 90 -2.17 3.90 0.75
N LEU A 91 -1.66 3.05 -0.13
CA LEU A 91 -1.92 1.62 -0.14
C LEU A 91 -0.63 0.87 0.19
N VAL A 92 -0.62 0.06 1.25
CA VAL A 92 0.42 -0.96 1.44
C VAL A 92 -0.04 -2.21 0.70
N PHE A 93 0.50 -2.44 -0.50
CA PHE A 93 -0.04 -3.40 -1.46
C PHE A 93 1.06 -4.11 -2.28
N PRO A 94 1.37 -5.37 -1.96
CA PRO A 94 0.91 -6.18 -0.83
C PRO A 94 1.55 -5.75 0.50
N ALA A 95 0.88 -6.02 1.63
CA ALA A 95 1.42 -5.80 2.96
C ALA A 95 1.92 -7.11 3.58
N THR A 96 3.22 -7.21 3.85
CA THR A 96 3.81 -8.32 4.58
C THR A 96 3.60 -8.20 6.08
N LEU A 97 3.69 -9.32 6.81
CA LEU A 97 3.62 -9.33 8.26
C LEU A 97 4.66 -8.39 8.89
N ASP A 98 5.92 -8.41 8.41
CA ASP A 98 6.97 -7.52 8.89
C ASP A 98 6.56 -6.05 8.81
N THR A 99 6.07 -5.60 7.66
CA THR A 99 5.64 -4.21 7.46
C THR A 99 4.49 -3.83 8.39
N VAL A 100 3.49 -4.71 8.56
CA VAL A 100 2.36 -4.47 9.46
C VAL A 100 2.83 -4.37 10.91
N MET A 101 3.73 -5.26 11.35
CA MET A 101 4.29 -5.20 12.71
C MET A 101 5.10 -3.93 12.94
N ARG A 102 5.94 -3.54 11.98
CA ARG A 102 6.74 -2.30 12.05
C ARG A 102 5.85 -1.07 12.15
N LEU A 103 4.81 -0.98 11.34
CA LEU A 103 3.82 0.10 11.41
C LEU A 103 3.10 0.14 12.76
N ALA A 104 2.68 -1.01 13.30
CA ALA A 104 2.00 -1.10 14.59
C ALA A 104 2.88 -0.68 15.77
N GLN A 105 4.20 -0.90 15.66
CA GLN A 105 5.20 -0.51 16.65
C GLN A 105 5.69 0.94 16.51
N GLY A 106 5.11 1.73 15.61
CA GLY A 106 5.53 3.11 15.39
C GLY A 106 6.91 3.27 14.74
N ARG A 107 7.43 2.24 14.07
CA ARG A 107 8.75 2.32 13.43
C ARG A 107 8.73 3.26 12.24
N ALA A 108 9.81 4.05 12.12
CA ALA A 108 10.02 5.04 11.05
C ALA A 108 11.47 4.93 10.53
N ASP A 109 11.99 3.71 10.41
CA ASP A 109 13.38 3.40 10.08
C ASP A 109 13.65 3.24 8.58
N SER A 110 12.70 3.62 7.75
CA SER A 110 12.86 3.81 6.31
C SER A 110 12.02 5.00 5.82
N PRO A 111 12.33 5.60 4.65
CA PRO A 111 11.59 6.73 4.12
C PRO A 111 10.09 6.49 4.03
N ALA A 112 9.67 5.36 3.46
CA ALA A 112 8.26 5.02 3.33
C ALA A 112 7.59 4.80 4.69
N LEU A 113 8.22 4.09 5.62
CA LEU A 113 7.63 3.91 6.96
C LEU A 113 7.47 5.24 7.69
N MET A 114 8.45 6.13 7.61
CA MET A 114 8.34 7.46 8.19
C MET A 114 7.15 8.22 7.59
N MET A 115 7.01 8.23 6.27
CA MET A 115 5.88 8.84 5.57
C MET A 115 4.55 8.23 6.02
N LEU A 116 4.44 6.89 6.09
CA LEU A 116 3.23 6.18 6.49
C LEU A 116 2.88 6.37 7.98
N GLN A 117 3.86 6.64 8.84
CA GLN A 117 3.61 6.98 10.25
C GLN A 117 3.05 8.40 10.42
N LEU A 118 3.54 9.34 9.62
CA LEU A 118 3.24 10.77 9.78
C LEU A 118 2.06 11.26 8.95
N THR A 119 1.56 10.47 8.00
CA THR A 119 0.42 10.85 7.16
C THR A 119 -0.90 10.82 7.92
N ASP A 120 -1.74 11.84 7.71
CA ASP A 120 -3.15 11.87 8.12
C ASP A 120 -4.07 11.37 6.99
N ALA A 121 -3.55 11.25 5.76
CA ALA A 121 -4.32 10.70 4.63
C ALA A 121 -4.70 9.23 4.86
N PRO A 122 -5.79 8.74 4.27
CA PRO A 122 -6.19 7.34 4.33
C PRO A 122 -5.04 6.38 4.00
N LEU A 123 -4.81 5.42 4.88
CA LEU A 123 -3.84 4.35 4.74
C LEU A 123 -4.57 3.00 4.71
N VAL A 124 -4.58 2.35 3.55
CA VAL A 124 -5.23 1.04 3.37
C VAL A 124 -4.19 -0.06 3.28
N ILE A 125 -4.33 -1.08 4.12
CA ILE A 125 -3.39 -2.20 4.24
C ILE A 125 -4.00 -3.45 3.60
N ALA A 126 -3.38 -3.93 2.53
CA ALA A 126 -3.75 -5.17 1.83
C ALA A 126 -2.86 -6.34 2.31
N ASP A 127 -3.23 -6.92 3.43
CA ASP A 127 -2.44 -7.94 4.11
C ASP A 127 -2.37 -9.27 3.33
N THR A 128 -1.16 -9.88 3.34
CA THR A 128 -0.86 -11.13 2.61
C THR A 128 -0.19 -12.19 3.48
N PHE A 129 -0.12 -11.99 4.79
CA PHE A 129 0.51 -12.98 5.67
C PHE A 129 -0.39 -14.20 5.90
N PRO A 130 0.22 -15.40 6.04
CA PRO A 130 -0.49 -16.68 5.91
C PRO A 130 -1.19 -17.16 7.18
N GLY A 131 -1.01 -16.50 8.31
CA GLY A 131 -1.54 -16.94 9.59
C GLY A 131 -1.62 -15.80 10.58
N SER A 132 -2.19 -16.08 11.75
CA SER A 132 -2.32 -15.14 12.85
C SER A 132 -2.05 -15.84 14.18
N ASN A 133 -1.71 -15.07 15.19
CA ASN A 133 -1.66 -15.42 16.59
C ASN A 133 -2.02 -14.18 17.41
N GLU A 134 -2.11 -14.30 18.72
CA GLU A 134 -2.50 -13.20 19.62
C GLU A 134 -1.63 -11.95 19.43
N ILE A 135 -0.31 -12.13 19.30
CA ILE A 135 0.62 -10.99 19.08
C ILE A 135 0.31 -10.26 17.77
N VAL A 136 0.06 -11.00 16.69
CA VAL A 136 -0.30 -10.43 15.38
C VAL A 136 -1.63 -9.69 15.47
N GLU A 137 -2.61 -10.27 16.13
CA GLU A 137 -3.94 -9.68 16.29
C GLU A 137 -3.91 -8.41 17.13
N ASP A 138 -3.10 -8.35 18.18
CA ASP A 138 -2.90 -7.16 19.00
C ASP A 138 -2.26 -6.02 18.19
N ASN A 139 -1.25 -6.31 17.40
CA ASN A 139 -0.63 -5.33 16.52
C ASN A 139 -1.60 -4.81 15.44
N VAL A 140 -2.41 -5.70 14.84
CA VAL A 140 -3.47 -5.30 13.89
C VAL A 140 -4.53 -4.44 14.58
N ARG A 141 -4.90 -4.78 15.83
CA ARG A 141 -5.83 -3.99 16.64
C ARG A 141 -5.25 -2.60 16.95
N THR A 142 -3.96 -2.53 17.29
CA THR A 142 -3.25 -1.25 17.52
C THR A 142 -3.29 -0.35 16.28
N LEU A 143 -3.04 -0.90 15.09
CA LEU A 143 -3.13 -0.12 13.86
C LEU A 143 -4.56 0.39 13.58
N LYS A 144 -5.58 -0.41 13.88
CA LYS A 144 -6.98 -0.03 13.70
C LYS A 144 -7.45 1.08 14.65
N LEU A 145 -6.68 1.41 15.69
CA LEU A 145 -6.95 2.57 16.55
C LEU A 145 -6.61 3.90 15.84
N ARG A 146 -5.77 3.86 14.80
CA ARG A 146 -5.51 5.06 13.99
C ARG A 146 -6.72 5.33 13.09
N PRO A 147 -7.33 6.54 13.16
CA PRO A 147 -8.56 6.84 12.41
C PRO A 147 -8.36 6.82 10.90
N ASN A 148 -7.13 7.04 10.44
CA ASN A 148 -6.79 7.03 9.02
C ASN A 148 -6.31 5.65 8.51
N VAL A 149 -6.38 4.58 9.32
CA VAL A 149 -5.91 3.23 8.92
C VAL A 149 -7.08 2.27 8.77
N ALA A 150 -7.13 1.58 7.63
CA ALA A 150 -8.06 0.48 7.38
C ALA A 150 -7.37 -0.70 6.68
N PHE A 151 -7.97 -1.88 6.79
CA PHE A 151 -7.52 -3.06 6.06
C PHE A 151 -8.43 -3.30 4.86
N ALA A 152 -7.82 -3.70 3.73
CA ALA A 152 -8.55 -4.12 2.55
C ALA A 152 -9.43 -5.36 2.86
N PRO A 153 -10.63 -5.47 2.27
CA PRO A 153 -11.46 -6.64 2.47
C PRO A 153 -10.75 -7.87 1.89
N ARG A 154 -10.75 -8.95 2.67
CA ARG A 154 -10.24 -10.23 2.21
C ARG A 154 -11.23 -10.86 1.24
N VAL A 155 -10.70 -11.46 0.21
CA VAL A 155 -11.47 -12.20 -0.80
C VAL A 155 -10.94 -13.62 -0.91
N SER A 156 -11.80 -14.55 -1.27
CA SER A 156 -11.36 -15.91 -1.56
C SER A 156 -10.45 -15.92 -2.77
N GLY A 157 -9.26 -16.45 -2.60
CA GLY A 157 -8.22 -16.50 -3.61
C GLY A 157 -7.32 -17.72 -3.45
N VAL A 158 -6.41 -17.92 -4.39
CA VAL A 158 -5.43 -19.00 -4.33
C VAL A 158 -4.08 -18.42 -3.90
N ARG A 159 -3.51 -18.94 -2.81
CA ARG A 159 -2.17 -18.55 -2.37
C ARG A 159 -1.12 -18.97 -3.39
N ALA A 160 -0.29 -18.05 -3.83
CA ALA A 160 0.77 -18.32 -4.80
C ALA A 160 1.82 -19.32 -4.25
N SER A 161 2.04 -19.34 -2.93
CA SER A 161 3.07 -20.18 -2.28
C SER A 161 2.73 -21.67 -2.24
N ASN A 162 1.47 -22.04 -2.10
CA ASN A 162 1.06 -23.45 -1.90
C ASN A 162 -0.19 -23.87 -2.68
N ARG A 163 -0.74 -22.97 -3.51
CA ARG A 163 -1.95 -23.16 -4.33
C ARG A 163 -3.22 -23.55 -3.55
N GLN A 164 -3.23 -23.31 -2.24
CA GLN A 164 -4.42 -23.54 -1.43
C GLN A 164 -5.34 -22.33 -1.47
N THR A 165 -6.64 -22.58 -1.46
CA THR A 165 -7.66 -21.54 -1.30
C THR A 165 -7.54 -20.91 0.07
N ALA A 166 -7.54 -19.58 0.13
CA ALA A 166 -7.48 -18.82 1.37
C ALA A 166 -8.11 -17.44 1.17
N GLU A 167 -8.49 -16.83 2.27
CA GLU A 167 -8.85 -15.43 2.31
C GLU A 167 -7.58 -14.57 2.19
N VAL A 168 -7.53 -13.69 1.19
CA VAL A 168 -6.39 -12.81 0.91
C VAL A 168 -6.83 -11.35 0.80
N GLY A 169 -6.07 -10.45 1.43
CA GLY A 169 -6.30 -8.99 1.36
C GLY A 169 -5.73 -8.34 0.09
N PHE A 170 -4.98 -9.07 -0.73
CA PHE A 170 -4.39 -8.57 -1.98
C PHE A 170 -5.46 -8.41 -3.07
N ASN A 171 -6.30 -7.39 -2.89
CA ASN A 171 -7.47 -7.07 -3.72
C ASN A 171 -7.52 -5.56 -3.96
N LEU A 172 -6.99 -5.10 -5.10
CA LEU A 172 -6.92 -3.67 -5.41
C LEU A 172 -8.30 -3.01 -5.51
N PRO A 173 -9.30 -3.57 -6.22
CA PRO A 173 -10.65 -2.98 -6.23
C PRO A 173 -11.25 -2.79 -4.84
N GLY A 174 -11.09 -3.79 -3.96
CA GLY A 174 -11.54 -3.68 -2.58
C GLY A 174 -10.78 -2.64 -1.77
N ALA A 175 -9.46 -2.52 -1.98
CA ALA A 175 -8.65 -1.49 -1.33
C ALA A 175 -9.06 -0.07 -1.78
N LEU A 176 -9.34 0.13 -3.07
CA LEU A 176 -9.82 1.42 -3.60
C LEU A 176 -11.20 1.80 -3.04
N ALA A 177 -12.12 0.83 -2.92
CA ALA A 177 -13.43 1.08 -2.32
C ALA A 177 -13.32 1.53 -0.86
N VAL A 178 -12.41 0.91 -0.08
CA VAL A 178 -12.11 1.33 1.30
C VAL A 178 -11.52 2.73 1.32
N ALA A 179 -10.52 3.02 0.46
CA ALA A 179 -9.90 4.32 0.36
C ALA A 179 -10.93 5.43 0.07
N ASN A 180 -11.83 5.20 -0.88
CA ASN A 180 -12.88 6.15 -1.24
C ASN A 180 -13.85 6.41 -0.08
N ARG A 181 -14.24 5.37 0.67
CA ARG A 181 -15.10 5.51 1.85
C ARG A 181 -14.43 6.37 2.92
N MET A 182 -13.17 6.07 3.28
CA MET A 182 -12.42 6.84 4.28
C MET A 182 -12.29 8.32 3.89
N ARG A 183 -12.04 8.61 2.61
CA ARG A 183 -11.96 9.98 2.11
C ARG A 183 -13.28 10.74 2.23
N LYS A 184 -14.42 10.07 2.03
CA LYS A 184 -15.74 10.68 2.22
C LYS A 184 -16.02 11.01 3.67
N GLU A 185 -15.68 10.07 4.56
CA GLU A 185 -15.87 10.22 6.01
C GLU A 185 -14.99 11.35 6.59
N GLY A 186 -13.71 11.45 6.18
CA GLY A 186 -12.81 12.53 6.59
C GLY A 186 -13.28 13.92 6.16
N ARG A 187 -13.86 14.06 4.96
CA ARG A 187 -14.40 15.33 4.46
C ARG A 187 -15.71 15.75 5.13
N SER A 188 -16.41 14.84 5.76
CA SER A 188 -17.69 15.12 6.45
C SER A 188 -17.48 15.57 7.91
N GLY A 189 -16.25 15.49 8.42
CA GLY A 189 -15.87 15.87 9.78
C GLY A 189 -15.17 17.26 9.88
N GLU A 190 -14.88 17.89 8.74
CA GLU A 190 -14.41 19.27 8.64
C GLU A 190 -15.60 20.22 8.40
#